data_1bb4024fa964e7bf78a4f4a392aae681
#
_entry.id   1bb4024fa964e7bf78a4f4a392aae681
#
_cell.length_a   1.000
_cell.length_b   1.000
_cell.length_c   1.000
_cell.angle_alpha   90.00
_cell.angle_beta   90.00
_cell.angle_gamma   90.00
#
_symmetry.space_group_name_H-M   'P 1'
#
loop_
_entity.id
_entity.type
_entity.pdbx_description
1 polymer ?
#
loop_
_entity_poly.entity_id
_entity_poly.type
_entity_poly.pdbx_seq_one_letter_code
_entity_poly.pdbx_strand_id
1 'polypeptide(L)'
;VLEWRNDSIVRIDNSFLHQNQFGAAAFVYQDEIYYFGGYGLFTFKNIITKYIFKSKEWMSVQTFGSEFPSLRRDANRILIGDNLYVFGGLCENPANYYFGQIPTDNIVWKLNLKTMTWSKEGIFNSKLNTKECYFNFENNNKTYLISREADNKLLEIDITNNSIKQYVLPSVINVKSFYFEEKTQELVVLHFLSTKESCKVIRLKLNSILTNPIQTDTFVSNPNEKWLYSFFGLVVLSVISILFYKSKIKNTIQQHKSILFDHKSQKLQFKGKTLDSFDSNELKIITYLIKNQADYIPLNSLNNLFEQDDLTENYSSTTKRRENTLNTIITKLSLITGSNESEIVLYRKNPDDKRMKEIKLKENFIRSK
;
A
#
# COMPACT_ATOMS: atom_id res chain seq x y z
N VAL A 1 -1.92 8.73 47.16
CA VAL A 1 -0.66 7.98 47.36
C VAL A 1 -0.61 7.41 48.77
N LEU A 2 -0.24 6.15 48.85
CA LEU A 2 -0.10 5.43 50.11
C LEU A 2 1.38 5.06 50.31
N GLU A 3 1.82 5.08 51.55
CA GLU A 3 3.18 4.69 51.94
C GLU A 3 3.11 3.61 53.00
N TRP A 4 3.97 2.60 52.91
CA TRP A 4 4.14 1.61 53.96
C TRP A 4 5.08 2.15 55.05
N ARG A 5 4.59 2.29 56.28
CA ARG A 5 5.35 2.75 57.45
C ARG A 5 5.01 1.93 58.67
N ASN A 6 6.02 1.38 59.33
CA ASN A 6 5.87 0.67 60.63
C ASN A 6 4.69 -0.32 60.63
N ASP A 7 4.70 -1.26 59.66
CA ASP A 7 3.68 -2.28 59.47
C ASP A 7 2.26 -1.76 59.20
N SER A 8 2.12 -0.51 58.83
CA SER A 8 0.87 0.13 58.47
C SER A 8 0.91 0.84 57.12
N ILE A 9 -0.23 0.97 56.48
CA ILE A 9 -0.38 1.76 55.27
C ILE A 9 -0.89 3.14 55.64
N VAL A 10 -0.11 4.18 55.33
CA VAL A 10 -0.43 5.57 55.66
C VAL A 10 -0.70 6.33 54.37
N ARG A 11 -1.80 7.09 54.35
CA ARG A 11 -2.04 8.04 53.25
C ARG A 11 -1.12 9.24 53.42
N ILE A 12 -0.32 9.53 52.40
CA ILE A 12 0.61 10.67 52.36
C ILE A 12 0.13 11.79 51.41
N ASP A 13 -0.98 11.58 50.72
CA ASP A 13 -1.54 12.49 49.74
C ASP A 13 -2.43 13.53 50.40
N ASN A 14 -2.14 14.79 50.20
CA ASN A 14 -2.86 15.95 50.72
C ASN A 14 -3.82 16.58 49.72
N SER A 15 -3.95 15.97 48.51
CA SER A 15 -4.81 16.50 47.44
C SER A 15 -6.28 16.60 47.85
N PHE A 16 -6.94 17.62 47.34
CA PHE A 16 -8.37 17.80 47.49
C PHE A 16 -9.19 16.76 46.75
N LEU A 17 -10.44 16.53 47.17
CA LEU A 17 -11.33 15.54 46.57
C LEU A 17 -11.59 15.79 45.06
N HIS A 18 -11.57 17.03 44.60
CA HIS A 18 -11.74 17.37 43.19
C HIS A 18 -10.61 16.87 42.28
N GLN A 19 -9.45 16.54 42.86
CA GLN A 19 -8.33 15.93 42.15
C GLN A 19 -8.46 14.39 41.99
N ASN A 20 -9.56 13.82 42.46
CA ASN A 20 -9.78 12.39 42.40
C ASN A 20 -9.84 11.89 40.96
N GLN A 21 -9.14 10.77 40.67
CA GLN A 21 -9.06 10.13 39.37
C GLN A 21 -9.19 8.62 39.53
N PHE A 22 -10.39 8.16 39.90
CA PHE A 22 -10.68 6.73 40.04
C PHE A 22 -10.58 6.03 38.68
N GLY A 23 -9.89 4.89 38.62
CA GLY A 23 -9.66 4.16 37.36
C GLY A 23 -8.72 4.88 36.39
N ALA A 24 -7.87 5.78 36.89
CA ALA A 24 -6.82 6.36 36.07
C ALA A 24 -5.76 5.31 35.68
N ALA A 25 -5.17 5.47 34.51
CA ALA A 25 -4.01 4.70 34.09
C ALA A 25 -2.75 5.27 34.79
N ALA A 26 -2.25 4.53 35.78
CA ALA A 26 -1.06 4.91 36.56
C ALA A 26 0.20 4.46 35.84
N PHE A 27 1.22 5.32 35.79
CA PHE A 27 2.56 4.98 35.28
C PHE A 27 3.65 5.74 35.98
N VAL A 28 4.86 5.21 35.93
CA VAL A 28 6.06 5.85 36.47
C VAL A 28 6.99 6.23 35.33
N TYR A 29 7.43 7.47 35.30
CA TYR A 29 8.38 7.96 34.32
C TYR A 29 9.38 8.87 34.99
N GLN A 30 10.68 8.56 34.83
CA GLN A 30 11.79 9.28 35.49
C GLN A 30 11.60 9.41 37.01
N ASP A 31 11.29 8.32 37.69
CA ASP A 31 11.04 8.21 39.14
C ASP A 31 9.88 9.06 39.66
N GLU A 32 9.01 9.53 38.78
CA GLU A 32 7.83 10.30 39.12
C GLU A 32 6.55 9.57 38.77
N ILE A 33 5.52 9.74 39.62
CA ILE A 33 4.22 9.05 39.46
C ILE A 33 3.27 9.93 38.67
N TYR A 34 2.69 9.37 37.64
CA TYR A 34 1.71 10.01 36.77
C TYR A 34 0.42 9.23 36.70
N TYR A 35 -0.67 9.93 36.46
CA TYR A 35 -1.98 9.40 36.11
C TYR A 35 -2.47 9.97 34.79
N PHE A 36 -3.12 9.14 33.98
CA PHE A 36 -3.88 9.57 32.82
C PHE A 36 -5.35 9.21 32.95
N GLY A 37 -6.24 10.15 32.65
CA GLY A 37 -7.67 9.91 32.61
C GLY A 37 -8.29 9.69 34.01
N GLY A 38 -9.21 8.77 34.10
CA GLY A 38 -9.93 8.45 35.34
C GLY A 38 -11.29 9.16 35.46
N TYR A 39 -11.97 8.89 36.56
CA TYR A 39 -13.27 9.46 36.90
C TYR A 39 -13.23 10.14 38.27
N GLY A 40 -13.80 11.30 38.38
CA GLY A 40 -13.88 12.01 39.65
C GLY A 40 -14.72 13.28 39.54
N LEU A 41 -15.43 13.64 40.60
CA LEU A 41 -16.42 14.73 40.61
C LEU A 41 -17.41 14.61 39.46
N PHE A 42 -18.03 13.43 39.33
CA PHE A 42 -19.08 13.14 38.37
C PHE A 42 -18.68 13.30 36.88
N THR A 43 -17.39 13.32 36.58
CA THR A 43 -16.90 13.46 35.20
C THR A 43 -15.75 12.53 34.88
N PHE A 44 -15.71 12.04 33.65
CA PHE A 44 -14.54 11.40 33.08
C PHE A 44 -13.47 12.44 32.73
N LYS A 45 -12.23 12.04 32.73
CA LYS A 45 -11.08 12.92 32.47
C LYS A 45 -10.19 12.36 31.34
N ASN A 46 -9.47 13.25 30.70
CA ASN A 46 -8.38 12.93 29.75
C ASN A 46 -7.09 13.71 30.04
N ILE A 47 -6.97 14.15 31.25
CA ILE A 47 -5.82 14.92 31.73
C ILE A 47 -4.68 14.00 32.19
N ILE A 48 -3.46 14.53 32.13
CA ILE A 48 -2.31 13.98 32.82
C ILE A 48 -2.15 14.71 34.15
N THR A 49 -1.99 13.95 35.21
CA THR A 49 -1.57 14.51 36.51
C THR A 49 -0.30 13.85 36.99
N LYS A 50 0.49 14.60 37.76
CA LYS A 50 1.75 14.19 38.34
C LYS A 50 1.71 14.38 39.86
N TYR A 51 2.17 13.40 40.62
CA TYR A 51 2.30 13.53 42.04
C TYR A 51 3.57 14.27 42.39
N ILE A 52 3.45 15.39 43.15
CA ILE A 52 4.57 16.18 43.63
C ILE A 52 4.87 15.74 45.03
N PHE A 53 5.96 15.01 45.25
CA PHE A 53 6.36 14.49 46.56
C PHE A 53 6.60 15.61 47.60
N LYS A 54 7.08 16.77 47.16
CA LYS A 54 7.35 17.90 48.05
C LYS A 54 6.07 18.49 48.66
N SER A 55 5.06 18.75 47.88
CA SER A 55 3.76 19.27 48.36
C SER A 55 2.81 18.16 48.78
N LYS A 56 3.07 16.92 48.39
CA LYS A 56 2.22 15.74 48.57
C LYS A 56 0.85 15.89 47.90
N GLU A 57 0.83 16.45 46.70
CA GLU A 57 -0.36 16.75 45.96
C GLU A 57 -0.24 16.32 44.50
N TRP A 58 -1.38 16.00 43.90
CA TRP A 58 -1.51 15.78 42.45
C TRP A 58 -1.67 17.10 41.73
N MET A 59 -0.83 17.37 40.74
CA MET A 59 -0.91 18.55 39.89
C MET A 59 -1.15 18.18 38.44
N SER A 60 -1.99 18.95 37.77
CA SER A 60 -2.24 18.79 36.34
C SER A 60 -1.00 19.16 35.52
N VAL A 61 -0.70 18.34 34.53
CA VAL A 61 0.39 18.58 33.59
C VAL A 61 -0.24 19.00 32.26
N GLN A 62 0.20 20.12 31.73
CA GLN A 62 -0.27 20.60 30.43
C GLN A 62 0.25 19.71 29.33
N THR A 63 -0.65 19.29 28.42
CA THR A 63 -0.33 18.52 27.22
C THR A 63 -0.72 19.27 25.97
N PHE A 64 -0.08 18.96 24.84
CA PHE A 64 -0.23 19.62 23.57
C PHE A 64 -0.67 18.61 22.49
N GLY A 65 -1.16 19.10 21.35
CA GLY A 65 -1.55 18.27 20.21
C GLY A 65 -2.64 18.93 19.41
N SER A 66 -2.84 18.51 18.17
CA SER A 66 -3.98 18.92 17.34
C SER A 66 -5.28 18.23 17.76
N GLU A 67 -5.13 17.05 18.37
CA GLU A 67 -6.24 16.21 18.85
C GLU A 67 -5.82 15.55 20.17
N PHE A 68 -6.80 15.14 20.96
CA PHE A 68 -6.58 14.55 22.28
C PHE A 68 -7.42 13.27 22.44
N PRO A 69 -6.98 12.33 23.30
CA PRO A 69 -7.80 11.19 23.68
C PRO A 69 -9.16 11.64 24.22
N SER A 70 -10.23 10.89 23.92
CA SER A 70 -11.52 11.08 24.55
C SER A 70 -11.41 10.89 26.08
N LEU A 71 -12.33 11.54 26.82
CA LEU A 71 -12.46 11.37 28.27
C LEU A 71 -12.69 9.90 28.61
N ARG A 72 -11.88 9.32 29.53
CA ARG A 72 -11.95 7.88 29.81
C ARG A 72 -11.41 7.50 31.18
N ARG A 73 -11.91 6.39 31.70
CA ARG A 73 -11.35 5.65 32.82
C ARG A 73 -10.95 4.24 32.38
N ASP A 74 -10.20 3.56 33.22
CA ASP A 74 -9.74 2.17 33.01
C ASP A 74 -9.06 1.95 31.64
N ALA A 75 -8.36 2.98 31.16
CA ALA A 75 -7.57 2.91 29.93
C ALA A 75 -6.42 1.92 30.09
N ASN A 76 -6.14 1.15 29.03
CA ASN A 76 -4.91 0.39 28.94
C ASN A 76 -3.76 1.34 28.61
N ARG A 77 -2.60 1.04 29.15
CA ARG A 77 -1.37 1.82 28.93
C ARG A 77 -0.18 0.94 28.61
N ILE A 78 0.73 1.47 27.83
CA ILE A 78 2.04 0.88 27.54
C ILE A 78 3.05 2.01 27.56
N LEU A 79 4.12 1.84 28.34
CA LEU A 79 5.21 2.82 28.41
C LEU A 79 6.47 2.23 27.78
N ILE A 80 6.98 2.87 26.72
CA ILE A 80 8.24 2.47 26.08
C ILE A 80 9.12 3.70 25.91
N GLY A 81 10.21 3.72 26.64
CA GLY A 81 11.10 4.89 26.68
C GLY A 81 10.34 6.15 27.06
N ASP A 82 10.34 7.14 26.17
CA ASP A 82 9.66 8.43 26.40
C ASP A 82 8.22 8.47 25.84
N ASN A 83 7.66 7.34 25.40
CA ASN A 83 6.35 7.29 24.77
C ASN A 83 5.36 6.49 25.62
N LEU A 84 4.27 7.13 26.00
CA LEU A 84 3.12 6.51 26.63
C LEU A 84 2.04 6.25 25.55
N TYR A 85 1.69 5.00 25.35
CA TYR A 85 0.58 4.60 24.51
C TYR A 85 -0.65 4.34 25.36
N VAL A 86 -1.81 4.86 24.93
CA VAL A 86 -3.07 4.73 25.65
C VAL A 86 -4.17 4.29 24.68
N PHE A 87 -4.97 3.31 25.09
CA PHE A 87 -6.06 2.78 24.25
C PHE A 87 -7.14 2.12 25.13
N GLY A 88 -8.32 1.94 24.54
CA GLY A 88 -9.46 1.34 25.25
C GLY A 88 -9.92 2.15 26.45
N GLY A 89 -10.55 1.47 27.39
CA GLY A 89 -11.18 2.08 28.56
C GLY A 89 -12.67 2.36 28.35
N LEU A 90 -13.28 2.98 29.33
CA LEU A 90 -14.72 3.28 29.37
C LEU A 90 -14.91 4.80 29.39
N CYS A 91 -15.91 5.26 28.65
CA CYS A 91 -16.38 6.64 28.66
C CYS A 91 -17.87 6.73 29.00
N GLU A 92 -18.37 7.94 29.14
CA GLU A 92 -19.78 8.18 29.35
C GLU A 92 -20.58 7.80 28.09
N ASN A 93 -21.76 7.19 28.31
CA ASN A 93 -22.68 6.90 27.23
C ASN A 93 -23.53 8.15 26.93
N PRO A 94 -23.35 8.80 25.77
CA PRO A 94 -24.11 10.01 25.43
C PRO A 94 -25.61 9.75 25.26
N ALA A 95 -26.02 8.50 25.04
CA ALA A 95 -27.42 8.13 24.93
C ALA A 95 -28.09 7.87 26.30
N ASN A 96 -27.32 7.66 27.35
CA ASN A 96 -27.84 7.41 28.70
C ASN A 96 -26.92 8.01 29.76
N TYR A 97 -27.11 9.29 30.00
CA TYR A 97 -26.27 10.10 30.88
C TYR A 97 -26.23 9.62 32.35
N TYR A 98 -27.31 8.98 32.82
CA TYR A 98 -27.40 8.64 34.23
C TYR A 98 -26.79 7.28 34.63
N PHE A 99 -26.71 6.32 33.73
CA PHE A 99 -26.35 4.94 34.10
C PHE A 99 -25.51 4.17 33.04
N GLY A 100 -25.05 4.82 32.02
CA GLY A 100 -24.37 4.09 30.94
C GLY A 100 -22.89 4.44 30.81
N GLN A 101 -22.08 3.40 30.77
CA GLN A 101 -20.70 3.50 30.32
C GLN A 101 -20.55 2.63 29.08
N ILE A 102 -19.83 3.15 28.11
CA ILE A 102 -19.53 2.44 26.88
C ILE A 102 -18.02 2.37 26.68
N PRO A 103 -17.50 1.38 25.94
CA PRO A 103 -16.14 1.38 25.50
C PRO A 103 -15.82 2.67 24.73
N THR A 104 -14.62 3.18 24.90
CA THR A 104 -14.12 4.34 24.10
C THR A 104 -13.90 3.93 22.64
N ASP A 105 -13.50 4.92 21.84
CA ASP A 105 -13.00 4.68 20.49
C ASP A 105 -11.83 3.67 20.48
N ASN A 106 -11.63 3.01 19.34
CA ASN A 106 -10.53 2.05 19.15
C ASN A 106 -9.20 2.73 18.77
N ILE A 107 -9.04 4.01 19.07
CA ILE A 107 -7.84 4.76 18.72
C ILE A 107 -6.74 4.46 19.74
N VAL A 108 -5.54 4.14 19.23
CA VAL A 108 -4.32 4.12 20.02
C VAL A 108 -3.71 5.51 19.98
N TRP A 109 -3.59 6.12 21.14
CA TRP A 109 -2.99 7.42 21.32
C TRP A 109 -1.57 7.28 21.84
N LYS A 110 -0.68 8.14 21.38
CA LYS A 110 0.69 8.25 21.87
C LYS A 110 0.95 9.62 22.46
N LEU A 111 1.43 9.66 23.69
CA LEU A 111 1.97 10.86 24.33
C LEU A 111 3.49 10.77 24.37
N ASN A 112 4.16 11.71 23.73
CA ASN A 112 5.59 11.88 23.95
C ASN A 112 5.79 12.65 25.28
N LEU A 113 6.36 11.98 26.27
CA LEU A 113 6.51 12.51 27.64
C LEU A 113 7.57 13.60 27.77
N LYS A 114 8.51 13.72 26.83
CA LYS A 114 9.47 14.82 26.79
C LYS A 114 8.84 16.12 26.33
N THR A 115 8.01 16.06 25.31
CA THR A 115 7.36 17.23 24.72
C THR A 115 5.93 17.43 25.21
N MET A 116 5.39 16.47 25.95
CA MET A 116 3.99 16.42 26.40
C MET A 116 3.00 16.57 25.24
N THR A 117 3.32 15.97 24.07
CA THR A 117 2.52 16.11 22.84
C THR A 117 1.80 14.82 22.49
N TRP A 118 0.49 14.91 22.32
CA TRP A 118 -0.37 13.82 21.86
C TRP A 118 -0.35 13.67 20.33
N SER A 119 -0.40 12.43 19.89
CA SER A 119 -0.62 12.05 18.48
C SER A 119 -1.46 10.78 18.39
N LYS A 120 -2.22 10.63 17.28
CA LYS A 120 -2.86 9.37 16.94
C LYS A 120 -1.83 8.42 16.31
N GLU A 121 -1.71 7.21 16.84
CA GLU A 121 -0.85 6.17 16.27
C GLU A 121 -1.59 5.31 15.25
N GLY A 122 -2.89 5.11 15.44
CA GLY A 122 -3.75 4.36 14.54
C GLY A 122 -4.96 3.76 15.25
N ILE A 123 -5.53 2.73 14.65
CA ILE A 123 -6.71 2.02 15.17
C ILE A 123 -6.27 0.70 15.79
N PHE A 124 -6.63 0.48 17.04
CA PHE A 124 -6.46 -0.80 17.71
C PHE A 124 -7.26 -1.88 16.99
N ASN A 125 -6.67 -3.04 16.83
CA ASN A 125 -7.32 -4.15 16.12
C ASN A 125 -8.53 -4.68 16.91
N SER A 126 -9.72 -4.36 16.44
CA SER A 126 -11.00 -4.65 17.11
C SER A 126 -11.40 -6.14 17.16
N LYS A 127 -10.66 -7.04 16.49
CA LYS A 127 -10.88 -8.49 16.61
C LYS A 127 -10.58 -9.00 18.00
N LEU A 128 -9.78 -8.25 18.73
CA LEU A 128 -9.50 -8.50 20.13
C LEU A 128 -10.52 -7.69 20.93
N ASN A 129 -11.31 -8.35 21.74
CA ASN A 129 -12.42 -7.74 22.47
C ASN A 129 -11.91 -6.63 23.41
N THR A 130 -12.03 -5.36 22.98
CA THR A 130 -11.55 -4.18 23.72
C THR A 130 -12.55 -3.65 24.74
N LYS A 131 -13.70 -4.29 24.89
CA LYS A 131 -14.73 -3.89 25.87
C LYS A 131 -14.29 -4.12 27.31
N GLU A 132 -13.26 -4.93 27.50
CA GLU A 132 -12.79 -5.33 28.82
C GLU A 132 -11.68 -4.38 29.29
N CYS A 133 -11.72 -4.07 30.57
CA CYS A 133 -10.59 -3.43 31.26
C CYS A 133 -9.54 -4.48 31.57
N TYR A 134 -8.31 -4.22 31.20
CA TYR A 134 -7.21 -5.14 31.43
C TYR A 134 -6.31 -4.68 32.56
N PHE A 135 -5.78 -5.63 33.29
CA PHE A 135 -4.56 -5.43 34.07
C PHE A 135 -3.38 -5.61 33.15
N ASN A 136 -2.35 -4.79 33.28
CA ASN A 136 -1.14 -4.88 32.49
C ASN A 136 0.11 -5.07 33.34
N PHE A 137 1.07 -5.78 32.79
CA PHE A 137 2.45 -5.84 33.29
C PHE A 137 3.43 -5.85 32.12
N GLU A 138 4.64 -5.50 32.40
CA GLU A 138 5.70 -5.40 31.39
C GLU A 138 6.78 -6.45 31.67
N ASN A 139 7.29 -7.09 30.63
CA ASN A 139 8.40 -8.01 30.67
C ASN A 139 9.11 -8.05 29.31
N ASN A 140 10.44 -7.89 29.30
CA ASN A 140 11.27 -7.94 28.09
C ASN A 140 10.79 -7.01 26.95
N ASN A 141 10.52 -5.75 27.27
CA ASN A 141 9.99 -4.74 26.33
C ASN A 141 8.64 -5.07 25.67
N LYS A 142 7.92 -6.00 26.24
CA LYS A 142 6.56 -6.36 25.84
C LYS A 142 5.60 -6.06 26.97
N THR A 143 4.36 -5.76 26.60
CA THR A 143 3.28 -5.55 27.56
C THR A 143 2.31 -6.70 27.46
N TYR A 144 1.93 -7.22 28.60
CA TYR A 144 0.97 -8.30 28.74
C TYR A 144 -0.32 -7.75 29.35
N LEU A 145 -1.44 -8.14 28.76
CA LEU A 145 -2.77 -7.74 29.24
C LEU A 145 -3.54 -8.98 29.67
N ILE A 146 -4.12 -8.91 30.88
CA ILE A 146 -5.01 -9.94 31.40
C ILE A 146 -6.36 -9.30 31.72
N SER A 147 -7.47 -9.92 31.30
CA SER A 147 -8.81 -9.40 31.52
C SER A 147 -9.14 -9.36 33.03
N ARG A 148 -9.86 -8.31 33.45
CA ARG A 148 -10.46 -8.22 34.77
C ARG A 148 -11.69 -9.10 34.93
N GLU A 149 -12.36 -9.41 33.83
CA GLU A 149 -13.50 -10.32 33.81
C GLU A 149 -13.03 -11.78 33.79
N ALA A 150 -13.92 -12.69 34.11
CA ALA A 150 -13.63 -14.11 34.09
C ALA A 150 -13.34 -14.57 32.64
N ASP A 151 -12.06 -14.65 32.30
CA ASP A 151 -11.57 -15.04 30.99
C ASP A 151 -10.36 -15.97 31.12
N ASN A 152 -9.99 -16.62 30.04
CA ASN A 152 -8.81 -17.49 29.95
C ASN A 152 -7.79 -16.96 28.91
N LYS A 153 -7.77 -15.66 28.67
CA LYS A 153 -6.90 -15.04 27.66
C LYS A 153 -5.82 -14.19 28.28
N LEU A 154 -4.62 -14.31 27.72
CA LEU A 154 -3.50 -13.40 27.92
C LEU A 154 -3.10 -12.80 26.57
N LEU A 155 -3.01 -11.49 26.50
CA LEU A 155 -2.55 -10.78 25.31
C LEU A 155 -1.11 -10.33 25.53
N GLU A 156 -0.25 -10.58 24.57
CA GLU A 156 1.12 -10.04 24.47
C GLU A 156 1.14 -8.97 23.41
N ILE A 157 1.56 -7.77 23.75
CA ILE A 157 1.71 -6.65 22.81
C ILE A 157 3.20 -6.31 22.67
N ASP A 158 3.65 -6.29 21.44
CA ASP A 158 4.97 -5.83 21.03
C ASP A 158 4.79 -4.62 20.11
N ILE A 159 4.98 -3.42 20.66
CA ILE A 159 4.81 -2.17 19.89
C ILE A 159 5.92 -2.03 18.85
N THR A 160 7.13 -2.47 19.14
CA THR A 160 8.29 -2.35 18.25
C THR A 160 8.03 -3.09 16.93
N ASN A 161 7.43 -4.29 17.03
CA ASN A 161 7.08 -5.12 15.89
C ASN A 161 5.62 -4.95 15.44
N ASN A 162 4.88 -4.00 16.03
CA ASN A 162 3.46 -3.76 15.79
C ASN A 162 2.64 -5.05 15.80
N SER A 163 2.86 -5.91 16.80
CA SER A 163 2.19 -7.21 16.88
C SER A 163 1.45 -7.40 18.20
N ILE A 164 0.36 -8.14 18.12
CA ILE A 164 -0.38 -8.63 19.27
C ILE A 164 -0.61 -10.13 19.13
N LYS A 165 -0.35 -10.87 20.21
CA LYS A 165 -0.55 -12.31 20.25
C LYS A 165 -1.48 -12.65 21.40
N GLN A 166 -2.37 -13.59 21.17
CA GLN A 166 -3.29 -14.10 22.17
C GLN A 166 -2.88 -15.52 22.57
N TYR A 167 -2.81 -15.75 23.87
CA TYR A 167 -2.52 -17.04 24.48
C TYR A 167 -3.68 -17.48 25.36
N VAL A 168 -3.78 -18.78 25.60
CA VAL A 168 -4.78 -19.38 26.51
C VAL A 168 -4.15 -19.60 27.88
N LEU A 169 -4.82 -19.08 28.92
CA LEU A 169 -4.50 -19.40 30.31
C LEU A 169 -5.01 -20.82 30.65
N PRO A 170 -4.35 -21.51 31.57
CA PRO A 170 -4.74 -22.89 31.96
C PRO A 170 -6.17 -23.01 32.48
N SER A 171 -6.76 -21.95 32.98
CA SER A 171 -8.14 -21.87 33.47
C SER A 171 -8.71 -20.49 33.30
N VAL A 172 -10.04 -20.39 33.36
CA VAL A 172 -10.73 -19.09 33.45
C VAL A 172 -10.38 -18.44 34.79
N ILE A 173 -9.88 -17.21 34.79
CA ILE A 173 -9.43 -16.51 35.97
C ILE A 173 -10.22 -15.21 36.13
N ASN A 174 -10.91 -15.06 37.26
CA ASN A 174 -11.52 -13.79 37.66
C ASN A 174 -10.50 -13.00 38.49
N VAL A 175 -9.80 -12.07 37.86
CA VAL A 175 -8.66 -11.34 38.45
C VAL A 175 -9.17 -10.22 39.36
N LYS A 176 -8.86 -10.27 40.64
CA LYS A 176 -9.08 -9.16 41.60
C LYS A 176 -7.86 -8.29 41.74
N SER A 177 -6.69 -8.93 41.78
CA SER A 177 -5.38 -8.28 41.83
C SER A 177 -4.36 -9.24 41.27
N PHE A 178 -3.23 -8.72 40.84
CA PHE A 178 -2.11 -9.53 40.38
C PHE A 178 -0.78 -8.84 40.67
N TYR A 179 0.26 -9.65 40.65
CA TYR A 179 1.65 -9.21 40.72
C TYR A 179 2.50 -10.07 39.78
N PHE A 180 3.36 -9.45 39.02
CA PHE A 180 4.32 -10.16 38.19
C PHE A 180 5.68 -10.17 38.89
N GLU A 181 6.20 -11.34 39.19
CA GLU A 181 7.50 -11.55 39.81
C GLU A 181 8.56 -11.77 38.73
N GLU A 182 9.36 -10.75 38.45
CA GLU A 182 10.34 -10.77 37.39
C GLU A 182 11.42 -11.83 37.60
N LYS A 183 11.86 -12.05 38.86
CA LYS A 183 12.94 -13.02 39.16
C LYS A 183 12.55 -14.46 38.86
N THR A 184 11.33 -14.83 39.17
CA THR A 184 10.80 -16.19 38.96
C THR A 184 10.04 -16.32 37.65
N GLN A 185 9.78 -15.22 36.95
CA GLN A 185 8.92 -15.15 35.76
C GLN A 185 7.53 -15.73 36.03
N GLU A 186 6.99 -15.43 37.21
CA GLU A 186 5.67 -15.91 37.66
C GLU A 186 4.65 -14.78 37.71
N LEU A 187 3.46 -15.06 37.20
CA LEU A 187 2.28 -14.25 37.41
C LEU A 187 1.54 -14.76 38.63
N VAL A 188 1.51 -13.97 39.67
CA VAL A 188 0.79 -14.26 40.93
C VAL A 188 -0.56 -13.55 40.86
N VAL A 189 -1.65 -14.29 40.80
CA VAL A 189 -3.00 -13.76 40.60
C VAL A 189 -3.87 -14.07 41.83
N LEU A 190 -4.53 -13.04 42.33
CA LEU A 190 -5.62 -13.20 43.29
C LEU A 190 -6.92 -13.45 42.50
N HIS A 191 -7.30 -14.72 42.44
CA HIS A 191 -8.50 -15.19 41.76
C HIS A 191 -9.72 -15.19 42.72
N PHE A 192 -10.82 -14.60 42.26
CA PHE A 192 -12.05 -14.57 43.00
C PHE A 192 -12.95 -15.76 42.64
N LEU A 193 -13.36 -16.51 43.67
CA LEU A 193 -14.26 -17.63 43.56
C LEU A 193 -15.70 -17.19 43.86
N SER A 194 -16.50 -16.97 42.83
CA SER A 194 -17.86 -16.44 42.92
C SER A 194 -18.80 -17.31 43.81
N THR A 195 -18.52 -18.60 43.89
CA THR A 195 -19.35 -19.55 44.63
C THR A 195 -19.17 -19.51 46.16
N LYS A 196 -18.10 -18.90 46.69
CA LYS A 196 -17.74 -18.91 48.10
C LYS A 196 -17.38 -17.57 48.70
N GLU A 197 -17.52 -16.48 47.93
CA GLU A 197 -17.01 -15.14 48.31
C GLU A 197 -15.54 -15.14 48.80
N SER A 198 -14.77 -16.10 48.32
CA SER A 198 -13.39 -16.33 48.73
C SER A 198 -12.42 -16.09 47.59
N CYS A 199 -11.17 -15.82 47.96
CA CYS A 199 -10.08 -15.62 46.98
C CYS A 199 -9.09 -16.78 47.07
N LYS A 200 -8.54 -17.15 45.94
CA LYS A 200 -7.43 -18.10 45.81
C LYS A 200 -6.23 -17.45 45.12
N VAL A 201 -5.04 -17.68 45.66
CA VAL A 201 -3.81 -17.27 44.99
C VAL A 201 -3.43 -18.35 44.00
N ILE A 202 -3.26 -17.93 42.72
CA ILE A 202 -2.81 -18.79 41.63
C ILE A 202 -1.43 -18.26 41.19
N ARG A 203 -0.48 -19.18 41.00
CA ARG A 203 0.83 -18.88 40.46
C ARG A 203 0.95 -19.54 39.08
N LEU A 204 1.31 -18.76 38.08
CA LEU A 204 1.42 -19.18 36.69
C LEU A 204 2.82 -18.81 36.16
N LYS A 205 3.56 -19.78 35.67
CA LYS A 205 4.84 -19.52 34.99
C LYS A 205 4.57 -18.93 33.61
N LEU A 206 5.06 -17.72 33.35
CA LEU A 206 4.80 -17.02 32.10
C LEU A 206 5.27 -17.83 30.89
N ASN A 207 6.47 -18.41 30.96
CA ASN A 207 7.03 -19.21 29.85
C ASN A 207 6.20 -20.45 29.50
N SER A 208 5.44 -21.01 30.45
CA SER A 208 4.55 -22.15 30.16
C SER A 208 3.29 -21.74 29.40
N ILE A 209 2.90 -20.47 29.51
CA ILE A 209 1.72 -19.89 28.82
C ILE A 209 2.12 -19.48 27.39
N LEU A 210 3.31 -18.91 27.21
CA LEU A 210 3.77 -18.30 25.95
C LEU A 210 4.26 -19.33 24.92
N THR A 211 3.79 -20.56 24.96
CA THR A 211 4.29 -21.61 24.05
C THR A 211 3.69 -21.52 22.65
N ASN A 212 2.36 -21.42 22.53
CA ASN A 212 1.66 -21.39 21.25
C ASN A 212 0.53 -20.34 21.27
N PRO A 213 0.70 -19.22 20.56
CA PRO A 213 -0.38 -18.25 20.43
C PRO A 213 -1.54 -18.84 19.61
N ILE A 214 -2.76 -18.65 20.07
CA ILE A 214 -3.98 -19.07 19.34
C ILE A 214 -4.32 -18.08 18.21
N GLN A 215 -3.85 -16.85 18.34
CA GLN A 215 -4.05 -15.80 17.35
C GLN A 215 -2.85 -14.85 17.37
N THR A 216 -2.45 -14.42 16.18
CA THR A 216 -1.46 -13.34 15.99
C THR A 216 -2.02 -12.34 14.98
N ASP A 217 -1.91 -11.06 15.31
CA ASP A 217 -2.43 -9.99 14.47
C ASP A 217 -1.56 -8.73 14.63
N THR A 218 -1.84 -7.67 13.87
CA THR A 218 -1.23 -6.35 14.09
C THR A 218 -1.88 -5.67 15.29
N PHE A 219 -1.08 -5.00 16.11
CA PHE A 219 -1.58 -4.23 17.26
C PHE A 219 -2.32 -2.98 16.80
N VAL A 220 -1.71 -2.21 15.91
CA VAL A 220 -2.27 -0.98 15.35
C VAL A 220 -2.36 -1.09 13.84
N SER A 221 -3.49 -0.73 13.28
CA SER A 221 -3.70 -0.57 11.85
C SER A 221 -3.88 0.90 11.49
N ASN A 222 -3.20 1.34 10.42
CA ASN A 222 -3.43 2.65 9.86
C ASN A 222 -4.42 2.53 8.69
N PRO A 223 -5.65 3.06 8.80
CA PRO A 223 -6.64 2.96 7.73
C PRO A 223 -6.19 3.66 6.43
N ASN A 224 -5.29 4.63 6.54
CA ASN A 224 -4.77 5.37 5.38
C ASN A 224 -3.82 4.51 4.51
N GLU A 225 -3.16 3.49 5.06
CA GLU A 225 -2.28 2.62 4.26
C GLU A 225 -3.05 1.84 3.21
N LYS A 226 -4.24 1.32 3.54
CA LYS A 226 -5.09 0.58 2.58
C LYS A 226 -5.52 1.47 1.41
N TRP A 227 -5.78 2.73 1.68
CA TRP A 227 -6.15 3.71 0.66
C TRP A 227 -4.98 4.03 -0.27
N LEU A 228 -3.77 4.10 0.27
CA LEU A 228 -2.54 4.32 -0.50
C LEU A 228 -2.30 3.18 -1.50
N TYR A 229 -2.40 1.92 -1.07
CA TYR A 229 -2.27 0.75 -1.96
C TYR A 229 -3.36 0.71 -3.04
N SER A 230 -4.60 1.06 -2.70
CA SER A 230 -5.70 1.15 -3.67
C SER A 230 -5.45 2.25 -4.70
N PHE A 231 -4.93 3.39 -4.30
CA PHE A 231 -4.57 4.50 -5.18
C PHE A 231 -3.43 4.10 -6.13
N PHE A 232 -2.36 3.48 -5.63
CA PHE A 232 -1.28 2.96 -6.48
C PHE A 232 -1.78 1.91 -7.48
N GLY A 233 -2.65 1.01 -7.06
CA GLY A 233 -3.29 0.03 -7.95
C GLY A 233 -4.06 0.69 -9.10
N LEU A 234 -4.84 1.74 -8.83
CA LEU A 234 -5.57 2.52 -9.85
C LEU A 234 -4.63 3.25 -10.82
N VAL A 235 -3.54 3.82 -10.32
CA VAL A 235 -2.53 4.49 -11.16
C VAL A 235 -1.88 3.49 -12.11
N VAL A 236 -1.47 2.32 -11.63
CA VAL A 236 -0.87 1.27 -12.46
C VAL A 236 -1.85 0.79 -13.55
N LEU A 237 -3.12 0.55 -13.20
CA LEU A 237 -4.15 0.17 -14.16
C LEU A 237 -4.40 1.25 -15.22
N SER A 238 -4.37 2.53 -14.85
CA SER A 238 -4.53 3.63 -15.80
C SER A 238 -3.37 3.71 -16.80
N VAL A 239 -2.13 3.54 -16.33
CA VAL A 239 -0.94 3.50 -17.20
C VAL A 239 -1.00 2.33 -18.19
N ILE A 240 -1.38 1.13 -17.72
CA ILE A 240 -1.55 -0.04 -18.58
C ILE A 240 -2.62 0.23 -19.64
N SER A 241 -3.77 0.80 -19.28
CA SER A 241 -4.85 1.15 -20.19
C SER A 241 -4.41 2.14 -21.27
N ILE A 242 -3.63 3.17 -20.90
CA ILE A 242 -3.08 4.15 -21.85
C ILE A 242 -2.11 3.48 -22.84
N LEU A 243 -1.24 2.58 -22.37
CA LEU A 243 -0.31 1.85 -23.21
C LEU A 243 -1.06 0.94 -24.21
N PHE A 244 -2.09 0.24 -23.77
CA PHE A 244 -2.96 -0.58 -24.63
C PHE A 244 -3.69 0.28 -25.66
N TYR A 245 -4.23 1.43 -25.25
CA TYR A 245 -4.92 2.35 -26.15
C TYR A 245 -3.98 2.89 -27.24
N LYS A 246 -2.77 3.32 -26.87
CA LYS A 246 -1.73 3.78 -27.83
C LYS A 246 -1.30 2.68 -28.79
N SER A 247 -1.15 1.45 -28.31
CA SER A 247 -0.82 0.28 -29.16
C SER A 247 -1.92 -0.01 -30.17
N LYS A 248 -3.17 0.03 -29.74
CA LYS A 248 -4.34 -0.20 -30.62
C LYS A 248 -4.46 0.88 -31.70
N ILE A 249 -4.27 2.15 -31.35
CA ILE A 249 -4.29 3.27 -32.31
C ILE A 249 -3.17 3.11 -33.33
N LYS A 250 -1.94 2.78 -32.91
CA LYS A 250 -0.81 2.59 -33.82
C LYS A 250 -1.08 1.50 -34.85
N ASN A 251 -1.65 0.39 -34.42
CA ASN A 251 -2.02 -0.72 -35.33
C ASN A 251 -3.14 -0.34 -36.30
N THR A 252 -4.12 0.42 -35.86
CA THR A 252 -5.24 0.87 -36.71
C THR A 252 -4.76 1.87 -37.77
N ILE A 253 -3.90 2.81 -37.42
CA ILE A 253 -3.33 3.80 -38.38
C ILE A 253 -2.49 3.08 -39.43
N GLN A 254 -1.72 2.05 -39.06
CA GLN A 254 -0.88 1.31 -39.98
C GLN A 254 -1.71 0.47 -40.95
N GLN A 255 -2.86 -0.07 -40.56
CA GLN A 255 -3.78 -0.79 -41.45
C GLN A 255 -4.47 0.13 -42.47
N HIS A 256 -4.74 1.38 -42.13
CA HIS A 256 -5.39 2.33 -43.06
C HIS A 256 -4.47 2.89 -44.14
N LYS A 257 -3.15 2.73 -44.03
CA LYS A 257 -2.17 3.21 -45.01
C LYS A 257 -1.67 2.13 -45.97
N SER A 258 -1.97 0.87 -45.75
CA SER A 258 -1.47 -0.23 -46.60
C SER A 258 -2.29 -0.39 -47.87
N ILE A 259 -1.59 -0.62 -49.00
CA ILE A 259 -2.16 -0.96 -50.31
C ILE A 259 -2.26 -2.49 -50.36
N LEU A 260 -3.33 -3.01 -50.96
CA LEU A 260 -3.50 -4.44 -51.23
C LEU A 260 -3.18 -4.71 -52.70
N PHE A 261 -2.36 -5.72 -52.97
CA PHE A 261 -2.07 -6.21 -54.32
C PHE A 261 -2.75 -7.56 -54.53
N ASP A 262 -3.63 -7.60 -55.49
CA ASP A 262 -4.31 -8.83 -55.90
C ASP A 262 -3.50 -9.53 -57.01
N HIS A 263 -2.93 -10.68 -56.68
CA HIS A 263 -2.11 -11.46 -57.62
C HIS A 263 -2.92 -12.04 -58.80
N LYS A 264 -4.22 -12.28 -58.65
CA LYS A 264 -5.04 -12.85 -59.70
C LYS A 264 -5.41 -11.82 -60.78
N SER A 265 -5.77 -10.62 -60.31
CA SER A 265 -6.17 -9.53 -61.22
C SER A 265 -5.02 -8.61 -61.59
N GLN A 266 -3.82 -8.76 -60.97
CA GLN A 266 -2.65 -7.87 -61.11
C GLN A 266 -2.97 -6.39 -60.88
N LYS A 267 -3.90 -6.14 -59.92
CA LYS A 267 -4.38 -4.80 -59.59
C LYS A 267 -4.04 -4.40 -58.17
N LEU A 268 -3.77 -3.13 -57.96
CA LEU A 268 -3.59 -2.51 -56.66
C LEU A 268 -4.93 -1.98 -56.13
N GLN A 269 -5.17 -2.11 -54.87
CA GLN A 269 -6.36 -1.60 -54.18
C GLN A 269 -5.95 -0.76 -52.98
N PHE A 270 -6.59 0.38 -52.80
CA PHE A 270 -6.42 1.24 -51.61
C PHE A 270 -7.81 1.61 -51.08
N LYS A 271 -8.02 1.37 -49.80
CA LYS A 271 -9.32 1.60 -49.12
C LYS A 271 -10.51 1.01 -49.89
N GLY A 272 -10.33 -0.19 -50.47
CA GLY A 272 -11.36 -0.93 -51.22
C GLY A 272 -11.60 -0.44 -52.65
N LYS A 273 -10.87 0.57 -53.13
CA LYS A 273 -10.96 1.06 -54.52
C LYS A 273 -9.77 0.56 -55.31
N THR A 274 -10.04 0.07 -56.52
CA THR A 274 -8.99 -0.33 -57.48
C THR A 274 -8.25 0.89 -58.03
N LEU A 275 -6.96 0.76 -58.14
CA LEU A 275 -6.07 1.83 -58.63
C LEU A 275 -5.72 1.54 -60.09
N ASP A 276 -6.40 2.19 -61.01
CA ASP A 276 -6.23 1.97 -62.48
C ASP A 276 -5.21 3.01 -63.06
N SER A 277 -4.52 3.78 -62.20
CA SER A 277 -3.57 4.86 -62.62
C SER A 277 -2.18 4.36 -62.95
N PHE A 278 -1.90 3.07 -62.83
CA PHE A 278 -0.58 2.48 -63.10
C PHE A 278 -0.56 1.81 -64.53
N ASP A 279 0.48 2.13 -65.29
CA ASP A 279 0.68 1.49 -66.59
C ASP A 279 1.31 0.09 -66.47
N SER A 280 1.46 -0.62 -67.62
CA SER A 280 1.99 -1.99 -67.62
C SER A 280 3.42 -2.11 -67.12
N ASN A 281 4.29 -1.11 -67.39
CA ASN A 281 5.68 -1.09 -66.94
C ASN A 281 5.80 -0.76 -65.48
N GLU A 282 4.96 0.13 -64.96
CA GLU A 282 4.86 0.45 -63.56
C GLU A 282 4.40 -0.78 -62.76
N LEU A 283 3.38 -1.51 -63.24
CA LEU A 283 2.89 -2.72 -62.61
C LEU A 283 3.93 -3.85 -62.60
N LYS A 284 4.75 -4.00 -63.72
CA LYS A 284 5.86 -4.96 -63.73
C LYS A 284 6.86 -4.67 -62.60
N ILE A 285 7.28 -3.39 -62.44
CA ILE A 285 8.22 -2.99 -61.37
C ILE A 285 7.59 -3.23 -60.00
N ILE A 286 6.35 -2.80 -59.75
CA ILE A 286 5.66 -2.99 -58.49
C ILE A 286 5.55 -4.47 -58.13
N THR A 287 5.15 -5.31 -59.09
CA THR A 287 5.05 -6.77 -58.90
C THR A 287 6.42 -7.37 -58.55
N TYR A 288 7.47 -6.96 -59.22
CA TYR A 288 8.84 -7.40 -58.95
C TYR A 288 9.29 -7.02 -57.53
N LEU A 289 9.04 -5.76 -57.12
CA LEU A 289 9.34 -5.28 -55.76
C LEU A 289 8.54 -6.03 -54.67
N ILE A 290 7.27 -6.32 -54.93
CA ILE A 290 6.44 -7.10 -54.00
C ILE A 290 6.98 -8.53 -53.86
N LYS A 291 7.32 -9.19 -54.97
CA LYS A 291 7.84 -10.55 -54.99
C LYS A 291 9.15 -10.71 -54.18
N ASN A 292 9.98 -9.63 -54.17
CA ASN A 292 11.25 -9.60 -53.49
C ASN A 292 11.22 -8.68 -52.27
N GLN A 293 10.08 -8.48 -51.60
CA GLN A 293 9.90 -7.52 -50.53
C GLN A 293 10.75 -7.83 -49.27
N ALA A 294 11.19 -9.07 -49.10
CA ALA A 294 12.05 -9.46 -48.00
C ALA A 294 13.44 -8.86 -48.07
N ASP A 295 14.00 -8.68 -49.29
CA ASP A 295 15.37 -8.38 -49.54
C ASP A 295 15.60 -7.00 -50.22
N TYR A 296 16.81 -6.50 -50.14
CA TYR A 296 17.23 -5.36 -50.94
C TYR A 296 17.61 -5.83 -52.36
N ILE A 297 17.07 -5.18 -53.36
CA ILE A 297 17.22 -5.51 -54.78
C ILE A 297 18.16 -4.50 -55.42
N PRO A 298 19.23 -4.93 -56.14
CA PRO A 298 20.04 -4.04 -56.94
C PRO A 298 19.20 -3.27 -57.96
N LEU A 299 19.33 -1.94 -58.03
CA LEU A 299 18.56 -1.13 -59.00
C LEU A 299 18.76 -1.61 -60.44
N ASN A 300 19.96 -2.12 -60.78
CA ASN A 300 20.26 -2.61 -62.14
C ASN A 300 19.41 -3.84 -62.54
N SER A 301 18.96 -4.66 -61.54
CA SER A 301 18.12 -5.81 -61.88
C SER A 301 16.73 -5.42 -62.41
N LEU A 302 16.30 -4.17 -62.13
CA LEU A 302 15.04 -3.63 -62.71
C LEU A 302 15.17 -3.27 -64.18
N ASN A 303 16.41 -3.10 -64.75
CA ASN A 303 16.60 -2.82 -66.17
C ASN A 303 16.08 -3.99 -67.02
N ASN A 304 16.28 -5.22 -66.57
CA ASN A 304 15.85 -6.42 -67.25
C ASN A 304 14.32 -6.50 -67.52
N LEU A 305 13.52 -5.71 -66.75
CA LEU A 305 12.08 -5.63 -66.95
C LEU A 305 11.67 -4.82 -68.19
N PHE A 306 12.60 -4.07 -68.80
CA PHE A 306 12.42 -3.21 -69.99
C PHE A 306 13.09 -3.77 -71.23
N GLU A 307 13.97 -4.78 -71.12
CA GLU A 307 14.78 -5.32 -72.25
C GLU A 307 14.02 -6.10 -73.29
N GLN A 308 12.73 -6.42 -73.04
CA GLN A 308 11.92 -7.20 -73.98
C GLN A 308 11.21 -6.35 -75.05
N ASP A 309 11.21 -5.01 -74.94
CA ASP A 309 10.38 -4.19 -75.81
C ASP A 309 11.14 -3.50 -76.97
N ASP A 310 12.51 -3.39 -76.97
CA ASP A 310 13.29 -2.82 -78.07
C ASP A 310 14.74 -3.30 -78.08
N LEU A 311 15.13 -3.98 -79.17
CA LEU A 311 16.48 -4.56 -79.42
C LEU A 311 17.57 -3.47 -79.71
N THR A 312 17.24 -2.18 -79.64
CA THR A 312 18.10 -1.06 -80.07
C THR A 312 18.42 -0.06 -78.96
N GLU A 313 17.91 -0.23 -77.73
CA GLU A 313 18.16 0.75 -76.65
C GLU A 313 19.55 0.58 -76.01
N ASN A 314 20.28 1.72 -75.90
CA ASN A 314 21.57 1.81 -75.15
C ASN A 314 21.30 1.71 -73.64
N TYR A 315 22.20 1.05 -72.88
CA TYR A 315 22.14 0.87 -71.41
C TYR A 315 21.86 2.17 -70.64
N SER A 316 22.33 3.31 -71.15
CA SER A 316 22.08 4.62 -70.53
C SER A 316 20.63 5.09 -70.63
N SER A 317 19.93 4.75 -71.74
CA SER A 317 18.54 5.13 -71.95
C SER A 317 17.60 4.25 -71.06
N THR A 318 17.91 2.96 -70.95
CA THR A 318 17.21 2.02 -70.09
C THR A 318 17.30 2.41 -68.59
N THR A 319 18.51 2.87 -68.16
CA THR A 319 18.73 3.37 -66.80
C THR A 319 17.89 4.61 -66.50
N LYS A 320 17.86 5.58 -67.41
CA LYS A 320 17.04 6.78 -67.25
C LYS A 320 15.54 6.49 -67.27
N ARG A 321 15.09 5.56 -68.10
CA ARG A 321 13.69 5.10 -68.16
C ARG A 321 13.28 4.45 -66.86
N ARG A 322 14.08 3.55 -66.28
CA ARG A 322 13.87 2.94 -64.99
C ARG A 322 13.73 3.99 -63.85
N GLU A 323 14.66 4.96 -63.79
CA GLU A 323 14.61 5.99 -62.74
C GLU A 323 13.34 6.84 -62.86
N ASN A 324 12.96 7.24 -64.06
CA ASN A 324 11.73 7.99 -64.26
C ASN A 324 10.50 7.18 -63.86
N THR A 325 10.43 5.89 -64.24
CA THR A 325 9.30 5.03 -63.90
C THR A 325 9.22 4.81 -62.39
N LEU A 326 10.36 4.58 -61.69
CA LEU A 326 10.37 4.45 -60.25
C LEU A 326 9.90 5.74 -59.57
N ASN A 327 10.38 6.88 -59.98
CA ASN A 327 9.98 8.18 -59.42
C ASN A 327 8.46 8.41 -59.62
N THR A 328 7.93 8.03 -60.80
CA THR A 328 6.49 8.12 -61.09
C THR A 328 5.69 7.20 -60.16
N ILE A 329 6.11 5.94 -59.98
CA ILE A 329 5.48 4.99 -59.06
C ILE A 329 5.45 5.55 -57.64
N ILE A 330 6.60 6.02 -57.14
CA ILE A 330 6.71 6.54 -55.78
C ILE A 330 5.82 7.77 -55.61
N THR A 331 5.82 8.69 -56.58
CA THR A 331 4.95 9.87 -56.56
C THR A 331 3.49 9.51 -56.55
N LYS A 332 3.06 8.58 -57.40
CA LYS A 332 1.64 8.07 -57.44
C LYS A 332 1.25 7.42 -56.10
N LEU A 333 2.12 6.56 -55.57
CA LEU A 333 1.87 5.91 -54.26
C LEU A 333 1.82 6.93 -53.12
N SER A 334 2.71 7.92 -53.12
CA SER A 334 2.73 9.03 -52.15
C SER A 334 1.44 9.85 -52.20
N LEU A 335 0.95 10.21 -53.37
CA LEU A 335 -0.28 10.97 -53.57
C LEU A 335 -1.53 10.17 -53.09
N ILE A 336 -1.56 8.86 -53.40
CA ILE A 336 -2.69 7.99 -53.02
C ILE A 336 -2.74 7.77 -51.52
N THR A 337 -1.61 7.52 -50.89
CA THR A 337 -1.56 7.09 -49.48
C THR A 337 -1.28 8.25 -48.52
N GLY A 338 -0.79 9.39 -49.01
CA GLY A 338 -0.27 10.49 -48.18
C GLY A 338 1.02 10.14 -47.44
N SER A 339 1.74 9.12 -47.92
CA SER A 339 3.01 8.66 -47.30
C SER A 339 4.21 9.32 -47.99
N ASN A 340 5.26 9.59 -47.21
CA ASN A 340 6.52 10.08 -47.74
C ASN A 340 7.31 8.95 -48.41
N GLU A 341 8.25 9.28 -49.31
CA GLU A 341 9.10 8.32 -50.01
C GLU A 341 9.76 7.30 -49.08
N SER A 342 10.32 7.74 -47.95
CA SER A 342 10.96 6.88 -46.94
C SER A 342 9.99 5.93 -46.24
N GLU A 343 8.67 6.15 -46.36
CA GLU A 343 7.62 5.25 -45.88
C GLU A 343 7.21 4.22 -46.95
N ILE A 344 7.55 4.42 -48.20
CA ILE A 344 7.23 3.58 -49.35
C ILE A 344 8.40 2.66 -49.67
N VAL A 345 9.58 3.22 -49.88
CA VAL A 345 10.80 2.50 -50.26
C VAL A 345 11.99 2.89 -49.43
N LEU A 346 12.93 1.96 -49.31
CA LEU A 346 14.20 2.17 -48.63
C LEU A 346 15.34 2.01 -49.65
N TYR A 347 16.29 2.92 -49.63
CA TYR A 347 17.51 2.86 -50.46
C TYR A 347 18.71 2.60 -49.58
N ARG A 348 19.65 1.79 -50.07
CA ARG A 348 21.00 1.66 -49.51
C ARG A 348 22.07 1.50 -50.60
N LYS A 349 23.32 1.66 -50.23
CA LYS A 349 24.45 1.21 -51.06
C LYS A 349 24.66 -0.29 -50.81
N ASN A 350 24.98 -1.04 -51.88
CA ASN A 350 25.30 -2.46 -51.72
C ASN A 350 26.52 -2.63 -50.81
N PRO A 351 26.47 -3.56 -49.83
CA PRO A 351 27.59 -3.78 -48.91
C PRO A 351 28.89 -4.22 -49.57
N ASP A 352 28.78 -5.01 -50.67
CA ASP A 352 29.92 -5.61 -51.37
C ASP A 352 30.44 -4.71 -52.45
N ASP A 353 29.60 -3.92 -53.12
CA ASP A 353 29.99 -2.93 -54.12
C ASP A 353 29.29 -1.57 -53.89
N LYS A 354 29.99 -0.61 -53.25
CA LYS A 354 29.47 0.71 -52.89
C LYS A 354 29.04 1.58 -54.08
N ARG A 355 29.35 1.19 -55.33
CA ARG A 355 28.90 1.86 -56.55
C ARG A 355 27.46 1.51 -56.91
N MET A 356 27.00 0.34 -56.46
CA MET A 356 25.65 -0.12 -56.69
C MET A 356 24.68 0.37 -55.63
N LYS A 357 23.54 0.85 -56.06
CA LYS A 357 22.42 1.22 -55.19
C LYS A 357 21.40 0.11 -55.21
N GLU A 358 20.82 -0.13 -54.06
CA GLU A 358 19.76 -1.11 -53.85
C GLU A 358 18.48 -0.43 -53.36
N ILE A 359 17.34 -1.01 -53.68
CA ILE A 359 16.01 -0.59 -53.26
C ILE A 359 15.27 -1.74 -52.60
N LYS A 360 14.47 -1.44 -51.59
CA LYS A 360 13.57 -2.35 -50.90
C LYS A 360 12.20 -1.70 -50.70
N LEU A 361 11.12 -2.39 -51.02
CA LEU A 361 9.80 -1.95 -50.67
C LEU A 361 9.63 -2.08 -49.11
N LYS A 362 9.09 -1.07 -48.47
CA LYS A 362 8.92 -1.11 -47.02
C LYS A 362 7.90 -2.16 -46.63
N GLU A 363 8.23 -2.91 -45.57
CA GLU A 363 7.38 -3.99 -45.05
C GLU A 363 5.95 -3.52 -44.73
N ASN A 364 4.96 -4.27 -45.11
CA ASN A 364 3.53 -3.98 -44.91
C ASN A 364 3.00 -2.72 -45.60
N PHE A 365 3.77 -2.04 -46.48
CA PHE A 365 3.27 -0.92 -47.25
C PHE A 365 2.35 -1.41 -48.39
N ILE A 366 2.76 -2.46 -49.12
CA ILE A 366 1.89 -3.20 -50.03
C ILE A 366 1.76 -4.63 -49.49
N ARG A 367 0.53 -5.11 -49.33
CA ARG A 367 0.22 -6.46 -48.87
C ARG A 367 -0.35 -7.29 -49.99
N SER A 368 0.10 -8.51 -50.13
CA SER A 368 -0.47 -9.50 -51.06
C SER A 368 -1.79 -10.02 -50.51
N LYS A 369 -2.77 -10.15 -51.40
CA LYS A 369 -4.08 -10.77 -51.15
C LYS A 369 -4.15 -12.14 -51.77
#